data_2d97cacdb60db4f30e87d4205d9aae67
#
_entry.id   2d97cacdb60db4f30e87d4205d9aae67
#
_cell.length_a   1.000
_cell.length_b   1.000
_cell.length_c   1.000
_cell.angle_alpha   90.00
_cell.angle_beta   90.00
_cell.angle_gamma   90.00
#
_symmetry.space_group_name_H-M   'P 1'
#
loop_
_entity.id
_entity.type
_entity.pdbx_description
1 polymer ?
#
loop_
_entity_poly.entity_id
_entity_poly.type
_entity_poly.pdbx_seq_one_letter_code
_entity_poly.pdbx_strand_id
1 'polypeptide(L)'
;AGYEYVIIDDCWSLKERVDGKLVADPALFPKGMKALSDYIHGKGLKFGMYSCAGFKTCAGYPSSYGHEFEDAKQFAEWGVDYLKYDFCNFPASGDAKNAYLTMAMALRNSGRDIFFAACNWGVQDPAKWMRSRGANSYRSTGDIFDVPKSYKDIFMQQAENIEGNAPGCYNDMDMLIVGMHGNGNVGMGGCTDEQYRQHFAMWAFLGSPLIIGSDIRKLDEYNTATLLNRGLISVNQDMANCPAFLIYKEAGRKYAFGRLLSGNRIALAFFNIDTKEEWAQTMSIAFD
;
A
#
# COMPACT_ATOMS: atom_id res chain seq x y z
N ALA A 1 -14.34 -10.70 3.83
CA ALA A 1 -13.92 -9.40 4.35
C ALA A 1 -13.64 -8.38 3.24
N GLY A 2 -13.51 -8.80 1.97
CA GLY A 2 -13.29 -7.90 0.85
C GLY A 2 -11.83 -7.74 0.42
N TYR A 3 -10.91 -8.55 0.92
CA TYR A 3 -9.57 -8.64 0.35
C TYR A 3 -9.64 -9.36 -1.00
N GLU A 4 -9.23 -8.67 -2.06
CA GLU A 4 -9.46 -9.13 -3.44
C GLU A 4 -8.17 -9.46 -4.19
N TYR A 5 -7.01 -9.03 -3.73
CA TYR A 5 -5.75 -9.15 -4.45
C TYR A 5 -4.80 -10.15 -3.80
N VAL A 6 -4.08 -10.90 -4.63
CA VAL A 6 -2.87 -11.63 -4.27
C VAL A 6 -1.71 -10.99 -5.04
N ILE A 7 -0.76 -10.41 -4.32
CA ILE A 7 0.33 -9.63 -4.90
C ILE A 7 1.64 -10.34 -4.59
N ILE A 8 2.45 -10.58 -5.61
CA ILE A 8 3.85 -11.00 -5.45
C ILE A 8 4.75 -9.76 -5.52
N ASP A 9 5.74 -9.71 -4.64
CA ASP A 9 6.72 -8.63 -4.57
C ASP A 9 7.98 -8.98 -5.39
N ASP A 10 9.13 -8.37 -5.12
CA ASP A 10 10.39 -8.55 -5.82
C ASP A 10 10.86 -10.03 -5.87
N CYS A 11 11.93 -10.33 -6.59
CA CYS A 11 12.54 -11.65 -6.70
C CYS A 11 11.74 -12.72 -7.47
N TRP A 12 10.75 -12.33 -8.27
CA TRP A 12 9.95 -13.29 -9.05
C TRP A 12 10.56 -13.67 -10.40
N SER A 13 11.45 -12.85 -10.96
CA SER A 13 12.04 -13.04 -12.28
C SER A 13 13.42 -13.71 -12.25
N LEU A 14 13.92 -14.10 -13.40
CA LEU A 14 15.34 -14.39 -13.57
C LEU A 14 16.18 -13.13 -13.32
N LYS A 15 17.47 -13.32 -13.04
CA LYS A 15 18.43 -12.22 -12.77
C LYS A 15 18.78 -11.38 -14.02
N GLU A 16 18.43 -11.87 -15.20
CA GLU A 16 18.67 -11.20 -16.47
C GLU A 16 17.43 -11.31 -17.35
N ARG A 17 17.25 -10.34 -18.25
CA ARG A 17 16.25 -10.42 -19.31
C ARG A 17 16.65 -11.47 -20.34
N VAL A 18 15.67 -12.17 -20.89
CA VAL A 18 15.88 -13.11 -22.00
C VAL A 18 15.21 -12.53 -23.25
N ASP A 19 15.97 -12.33 -24.30
CA ASP A 19 15.50 -11.67 -25.54
C ASP A 19 14.78 -10.34 -25.28
N GLY A 20 15.34 -9.55 -24.35
CA GLY A 20 14.79 -8.25 -23.94
C GLY A 20 13.58 -8.32 -22.99
N LYS A 21 13.04 -9.49 -22.70
CA LYS A 21 11.82 -9.67 -21.87
C LYS A 21 12.14 -10.06 -20.43
N LEU A 22 11.26 -9.66 -19.52
CA LEU A 22 11.22 -10.21 -18.16
C LEU A 22 10.73 -11.67 -18.21
N VAL A 23 11.40 -12.56 -17.52
CA VAL A 23 11.04 -13.99 -17.46
C VAL A 23 10.88 -14.40 -16.01
N ALA A 24 9.76 -15.05 -15.70
CA ALA A 24 9.55 -15.65 -14.40
C ALA A 24 10.61 -16.72 -14.10
N ASP A 25 11.12 -16.75 -12.87
CA ASP A 25 12.04 -17.80 -12.45
C ASP A 25 11.34 -19.17 -12.50
N PRO A 26 11.76 -20.09 -13.39
CA PRO A 26 11.10 -21.38 -13.55
C PRO A 26 11.23 -22.28 -12.31
N ALA A 27 12.19 -22.02 -11.42
CA ALA A 27 12.31 -22.74 -10.16
C ALA A 27 11.20 -22.34 -9.17
N LEU A 28 10.75 -21.08 -9.21
CA LEU A 28 9.66 -20.57 -8.37
C LEU A 28 8.30 -20.68 -9.06
N PHE A 29 8.26 -20.43 -10.36
CA PHE A 29 7.05 -20.37 -11.18
C PHE A 29 7.17 -21.27 -12.41
N PRO A 30 7.16 -22.61 -12.24
CA PRO A 30 7.45 -23.55 -13.34
C PRO A 30 6.44 -23.50 -14.51
N LYS A 31 5.24 -22.95 -14.28
CA LYS A 31 4.22 -22.74 -15.31
C LYS A 31 4.12 -21.29 -15.80
N GLY A 32 5.01 -20.42 -15.32
CA GLY A 32 5.03 -18.99 -15.64
C GLY A 32 3.91 -18.17 -15.00
N MET A 33 3.97 -16.83 -15.21
CA MET A 33 3.07 -15.87 -14.58
C MET A 33 1.62 -15.97 -15.07
N LYS A 34 1.42 -16.25 -16.37
CA LYS A 34 0.05 -16.39 -16.90
C LYS A 34 -0.72 -17.51 -16.20
N ALA A 35 -0.09 -18.66 -15.97
CA ALA A 35 -0.73 -19.77 -15.26
C ALA A 35 -1.02 -19.46 -13.79
N LEU A 36 -0.15 -18.69 -13.12
CA LEU A 36 -0.38 -18.21 -11.76
C LEU A 36 -1.57 -17.24 -11.72
N SER A 37 -1.59 -16.27 -12.63
CA SER A 37 -2.69 -15.33 -12.77
C SER A 37 -4.03 -16.03 -13.01
N ASP A 38 -4.08 -16.98 -13.95
CA ASP A 38 -5.29 -17.75 -14.26
C ASP A 38 -5.78 -18.57 -13.05
N TYR A 39 -4.86 -19.11 -12.27
CA TYR A 39 -5.20 -19.82 -11.03
C TYR A 39 -5.82 -18.87 -9.99
N ILE A 40 -5.24 -17.68 -9.80
CA ILE A 40 -5.73 -16.66 -8.86
C ILE A 40 -7.10 -16.15 -9.31
N HIS A 41 -7.27 -15.84 -10.59
CA HIS A 41 -8.55 -15.44 -11.18
C HIS A 41 -9.61 -16.54 -11.03
N GLY A 42 -9.22 -17.81 -11.21
CA GLY A 42 -10.10 -18.95 -10.98
C GLY A 42 -10.59 -19.10 -9.54
N LYS A 43 -9.95 -18.40 -8.58
CA LYS A 43 -10.42 -18.27 -7.19
C LYS A 43 -11.28 -17.04 -6.94
N GLY A 44 -11.59 -16.25 -7.98
CA GLY A 44 -12.31 -14.98 -7.86
C GLY A 44 -11.48 -13.84 -7.27
N LEU A 45 -10.15 -13.96 -7.30
CA LEU A 45 -9.21 -12.95 -6.81
C LEU A 45 -8.46 -12.30 -7.97
N LYS A 46 -7.85 -11.15 -7.73
CA LYS A 46 -7.04 -10.37 -8.67
C LYS A 46 -5.56 -10.63 -8.43
N PHE A 47 -4.77 -10.57 -9.49
CA PHE A 47 -3.34 -10.83 -9.45
C PHE A 47 -2.51 -9.56 -9.53
N GLY A 48 -1.58 -9.37 -8.59
CA GLY A 48 -0.64 -8.25 -8.56
C GLY A 48 0.80 -8.68 -8.70
N MET A 49 1.60 -7.78 -9.30
CA MET A 49 3.04 -7.97 -9.50
C MET A 49 3.83 -6.74 -9.07
N TYR A 50 5.14 -6.88 -9.13
CA TYR A 50 6.12 -5.88 -8.77
C TYR A 50 7.08 -5.59 -9.94
N SER A 51 7.44 -4.32 -10.11
CA SER A 51 8.58 -3.87 -10.90
C SER A 51 9.17 -2.58 -10.30
N CYS A 52 10.11 -1.94 -10.99
CA CYS A 52 10.83 -0.79 -10.45
C CYS A 52 11.15 0.24 -11.56
N ALA A 53 11.18 1.52 -11.16
CA ALA A 53 11.48 2.66 -12.01
C ALA A 53 12.99 2.91 -12.21
N GLY A 54 13.85 2.33 -11.40
CA GLY A 54 15.30 2.47 -11.54
C GLY A 54 15.94 1.35 -12.36
N PHE A 55 17.26 1.38 -12.49
CA PHE A 55 18.01 0.43 -13.33
C PHE A 55 17.85 -1.03 -12.91
N LYS A 56 17.62 -1.28 -11.62
CA LYS A 56 17.39 -2.59 -11.03
C LYS A 56 16.36 -2.49 -9.92
N THR A 57 15.71 -3.59 -9.60
CA THR A 57 14.84 -3.70 -8.42
C THR A 57 15.63 -3.58 -7.13
N CYS A 58 14.96 -3.49 -5.99
CA CYS A 58 15.61 -3.40 -4.68
C CYS A 58 16.49 -4.61 -4.37
N ALA A 59 16.12 -5.80 -4.84
CA ALA A 59 16.90 -7.02 -4.71
C ALA A 59 17.87 -7.26 -5.89
N GLY A 60 18.04 -6.26 -6.78
CA GLY A 60 19.00 -6.31 -7.89
C GLY A 60 18.55 -7.12 -9.11
N TYR A 61 17.26 -7.37 -9.27
CA TYR A 61 16.69 -8.01 -10.44
C TYR A 61 16.48 -7.01 -11.59
N PRO A 62 16.20 -7.46 -12.83
CA PRO A 62 15.83 -6.58 -13.92
C PRO A 62 14.57 -5.76 -13.58
N SER A 63 14.60 -4.49 -13.89
CA SER A 63 13.50 -3.55 -13.72
C SER A 63 12.84 -3.19 -15.04
N SER A 64 11.80 -2.35 -15.01
CA SER A 64 11.17 -1.87 -16.24
C SER A 64 11.80 -0.57 -16.79
N TYR A 65 12.86 -0.05 -16.19
CA TYR A 65 13.53 1.15 -16.67
C TYR A 65 13.97 1.03 -18.13
N GLY A 66 13.44 1.90 -19.00
CA GLY A 66 13.69 1.87 -20.46
C GLY A 66 12.94 0.77 -21.21
N HIS A 67 12.05 0.02 -20.55
CA HIS A 67 11.25 -1.07 -21.12
C HIS A 67 9.77 -0.98 -20.72
N GLU A 68 9.32 0.19 -20.24
CA GLU A 68 8.04 0.35 -19.59
C GLU A 68 6.85 -0.12 -20.46
N PHE A 69 6.89 0.20 -21.76
CA PHE A 69 5.80 -0.15 -22.69
C PHE A 69 5.78 -1.65 -23.04
N GLU A 70 6.94 -2.25 -23.25
CA GLU A 70 7.05 -3.68 -23.49
C GLU A 70 6.63 -4.50 -22.27
N ASP A 71 7.12 -4.10 -21.10
CA ASP A 71 6.80 -4.78 -19.84
C ASP A 71 5.32 -4.61 -19.47
N ALA A 72 4.75 -3.41 -19.62
CA ALA A 72 3.33 -3.19 -19.37
C ALA A 72 2.43 -4.05 -20.27
N LYS A 73 2.81 -4.20 -21.55
CA LYS A 73 2.12 -5.11 -22.46
C LYS A 73 2.26 -6.57 -22.02
N GLN A 74 3.45 -6.98 -21.60
CA GLN A 74 3.69 -8.32 -21.08
C GLN A 74 2.89 -8.59 -19.80
N PHE A 75 2.80 -7.62 -18.88
CA PHE A 75 1.97 -7.73 -17.68
C PHE A 75 0.49 -7.88 -18.04
N ALA A 76 0.00 -7.13 -19.02
CA ALA A 76 -1.37 -7.28 -19.53
C ALA A 76 -1.62 -8.67 -20.14
N GLU A 77 -0.69 -9.20 -20.93
CA GLU A 77 -0.74 -10.56 -21.50
C GLU A 77 -0.76 -11.65 -20.42
N TRP A 78 -0.07 -11.42 -19.30
CA TRP A 78 -0.10 -12.32 -18.14
C TRP A 78 -1.38 -12.19 -17.30
N GLY A 79 -2.20 -11.17 -17.55
CA GLY A 79 -3.43 -10.94 -16.81
C GLY A 79 -3.23 -10.24 -15.46
N VAL A 80 -2.20 -9.41 -15.35
CA VAL A 80 -1.92 -8.64 -14.14
C VAL A 80 -3.01 -7.58 -13.92
N ASP A 81 -3.49 -7.43 -12.69
CA ASP A 81 -4.51 -6.44 -12.27
C ASP A 81 -3.95 -5.32 -11.40
N TYR A 82 -2.74 -5.48 -10.88
CA TYR A 82 -2.09 -4.55 -9.97
C TYR A 82 -0.58 -4.55 -10.19
N LEU A 83 0.04 -3.39 -10.30
CA LEU A 83 1.49 -3.24 -10.39
C LEU A 83 2.00 -2.36 -9.25
N LYS A 84 2.79 -2.92 -8.31
CA LYS A 84 3.67 -2.15 -7.44
C LYS A 84 4.89 -1.73 -8.24
N TYR A 85 5.14 -0.42 -8.30
CA TYR A 85 6.25 0.16 -9.08
C TYR A 85 7.17 0.94 -8.16
N ASP A 86 8.30 0.34 -7.84
CA ASP A 86 9.26 0.81 -6.84
C ASP A 86 10.24 1.83 -7.41
N PHE A 87 11.18 2.30 -6.59
CA PHE A 87 12.08 3.42 -6.92
C PHE A 87 13.57 3.09 -6.67
N CYS A 88 13.91 1.85 -6.32
CA CYS A 88 15.27 1.42 -6.06
C CYS A 88 16.19 1.66 -7.27
N ASN A 89 17.43 2.02 -7.00
CA ASN A 89 18.45 2.25 -8.04
C ASN A 89 18.05 3.26 -9.11
N PHE A 90 17.16 4.21 -8.76
CA PHE A 90 16.77 5.28 -9.67
C PHE A 90 17.92 6.29 -9.83
N PRO A 91 18.18 6.82 -11.06
CA PRO A 91 19.24 7.79 -11.28
C PRO A 91 19.10 9.02 -10.39
N ALA A 92 20.18 9.45 -9.71
CA ALA A 92 20.14 10.59 -8.79
C ALA A 92 19.72 11.92 -9.49
N SER A 93 20.04 12.06 -10.80
CA SER A 93 19.63 13.20 -11.63
C SER A 93 18.28 13.00 -12.31
N GLY A 94 17.61 11.86 -12.08
CA GLY A 94 16.36 11.52 -12.75
C GLY A 94 15.16 12.28 -12.18
N ASP A 95 14.15 12.48 -13.02
CA ASP A 95 12.86 13.05 -12.63
C ASP A 95 11.85 11.92 -12.36
N ALA A 96 11.53 11.70 -11.07
CA ALA A 96 10.55 10.72 -10.66
C ALA A 96 9.18 10.96 -11.31
N LYS A 97 8.77 12.22 -11.49
CA LYS A 97 7.47 12.55 -12.08
C LYS A 97 7.36 12.02 -13.52
N ASN A 98 8.44 12.09 -14.28
CA ASN A 98 8.46 11.57 -15.64
C ASN A 98 8.53 10.04 -15.67
N ALA A 99 9.30 9.41 -14.77
CA ALA A 99 9.37 7.95 -14.69
C ALA A 99 8.00 7.32 -14.38
N TYR A 100 7.30 7.85 -13.37
CA TYR A 100 5.96 7.37 -13.02
C TYR A 100 4.93 7.69 -14.10
N LEU A 101 5.01 8.84 -14.76
CA LEU A 101 4.15 9.16 -15.91
C LEU A 101 4.38 8.17 -17.06
N THR A 102 5.64 7.84 -17.38
CA THR A 102 5.96 6.89 -18.46
C THR A 102 5.33 5.54 -18.20
N MET A 103 5.49 4.98 -16.99
CA MET A 103 4.85 3.70 -16.63
C MET A 103 3.31 3.82 -16.63
N ALA A 104 2.74 4.90 -16.12
CA ALA A 104 1.28 5.10 -16.16
C ALA A 104 0.74 5.12 -17.60
N MET A 105 1.46 5.76 -18.52
CA MET A 105 1.11 5.78 -19.95
C MET A 105 1.26 4.38 -20.56
N ALA A 106 2.32 3.66 -20.22
CA ALA A 106 2.54 2.28 -20.69
C ALA A 106 1.39 1.36 -20.24
N LEU A 107 1.01 1.41 -18.96
CA LEU A 107 -0.11 0.62 -18.43
C LEU A 107 -1.43 0.95 -19.10
N ARG A 108 -1.74 2.23 -19.32
CA ARG A 108 -2.97 2.65 -20.04
C ARG A 108 -3.03 2.15 -21.48
N ASN A 109 -1.88 2.00 -22.13
CA ASN A 109 -1.77 1.52 -23.50
C ASN A 109 -1.58 0.00 -23.59
N SER A 110 -1.54 -0.72 -22.49
CA SER A 110 -1.31 -2.17 -22.44
C SER A 110 -2.51 -3.00 -22.92
N GLY A 111 -3.71 -2.40 -22.97
CA GLY A 111 -4.96 -3.08 -23.31
C GLY A 111 -5.66 -3.74 -22.11
N ARG A 112 -5.19 -3.51 -20.89
CA ARG A 112 -5.79 -4.02 -19.64
C ARG A 112 -5.79 -2.94 -18.55
N ASP A 113 -6.87 -2.90 -17.78
CA ASP A 113 -6.92 -2.05 -16.58
C ASP A 113 -6.04 -2.65 -15.48
N ILE A 114 -4.96 -1.95 -15.15
CA ILE A 114 -3.99 -2.35 -14.13
C ILE A 114 -3.94 -1.25 -13.06
N PHE A 115 -4.24 -1.59 -11.81
CA PHE A 115 -4.08 -0.67 -10.69
C PHE A 115 -2.62 -0.31 -10.51
N PHE A 116 -2.27 0.96 -10.63
CA PHE A 116 -0.91 1.45 -10.56
C PHE A 116 -0.57 1.95 -9.15
N ALA A 117 0.21 1.18 -8.42
CA ALA A 117 0.68 1.49 -7.07
C ALA A 117 2.13 1.98 -7.12
N ALA A 118 2.31 3.29 -7.03
CA ALA A 118 3.62 3.93 -7.04
C ALA A 118 4.30 3.84 -5.67
N CYS A 119 5.61 3.55 -5.65
CA CYS A 119 6.34 3.33 -4.41
C CYS A 119 7.70 4.06 -4.45
N ASN A 120 7.71 5.37 -4.11
CA ASN A 120 8.94 6.16 -4.07
C ASN A 120 9.29 6.71 -2.69
N TRP A 121 8.69 6.17 -1.63
CA TRP A 121 9.03 6.44 -0.22
C TRP A 121 8.99 7.92 0.20
N GLY A 122 8.26 8.75 -0.50
CA GLY A 122 8.18 10.20 -0.24
C GLY A 122 9.22 11.04 -1.00
N VAL A 123 10.09 10.43 -1.81
CA VAL A 123 11.10 11.15 -2.60
C VAL A 123 10.44 12.10 -3.59
N GLN A 124 10.91 13.36 -3.61
CA GLN A 124 10.36 14.45 -4.43
C GLN A 124 8.87 14.77 -4.16
N ASP A 125 8.39 14.51 -2.92
CA ASP A 125 7.07 14.92 -2.44
C ASP A 125 5.87 14.39 -3.28
N PRO A 126 5.69 13.05 -3.34
CA PRO A 126 4.71 12.41 -4.24
C PRO A 126 3.25 12.82 -3.97
N ALA A 127 2.91 13.23 -2.76
CA ALA A 127 1.57 13.68 -2.41
C ALA A 127 1.09 14.83 -3.29
N LYS A 128 2.00 15.68 -3.77
CA LYS A 128 1.67 16.84 -4.59
C LYS A 128 1.47 16.53 -6.08
N TRP A 129 1.96 15.40 -6.57
CA TRP A 129 1.99 15.18 -8.02
C TRP A 129 1.60 13.77 -8.48
N MET A 130 1.66 12.74 -7.61
CA MET A 130 1.51 11.35 -8.04
C MET A 130 0.14 11.10 -8.70
N ARG A 131 -0.92 11.69 -8.17
CA ARG A 131 -2.26 11.63 -8.77
C ARG A 131 -2.28 12.14 -10.21
N SER A 132 -1.64 13.28 -10.49
CA SER A 132 -1.57 13.86 -11.84
C SER A 132 -0.72 13.03 -12.80
N ARG A 133 0.09 12.12 -12.28
CA ARG A 133 0.89 11.17 -13.07
C ARG A 133 0.19 9.82 -13.29
N GLY A 134 -1.05 9.69 -12.82
CA GLY A 134 -1.91 8.55 -13.14
C GLY A 134 -1.78 7.37 -12.22
N ALA A 135 -1.12 7.50 -11.06
CA ALA A 135 -1.13 6.46 -10.04
C ALA A 135 -2.49 6.36 -9.34
N ASN A 136 -2.83 5.15 -8.90
CA ASN A 136 -4.03 4.85 -8.11
C ASN A 136 -3.73 4.79 -6.60
N SER A 137 -2.48 4.56 -6.23
CA SER A 137 -1.96 4.75 -4.87
C SER A 137 -0.48 5.12 -4.90
N TYR A 138 0.02 5.66 -3.79
CA TYR A 138 1.44 6.00 -3.67
C TYR A 138 1.94 5.87 -2.25
N ARG A 139 3.12 5.29 -2.09
CA ARG A 139 3.88 5.27 -0.85
C ARG A 139 4.55 6.62 -0.63
N SER A 140 4.35 7.22 0.53
CA SER A 140 4.93 8.51 0.88
C SER A 140 5.88 8.47 2.08
N THR A 141 6.14 7.28 2.59
CA THR A 141 7.10 7.02 3.68
C THR A 141 8.01 5.86 3.34
N GLY A 142 9.10 5.71 4.09
CA GLY A 142 9.91 4.50 4.09
C GLY A 142 9.12 3.26 4.48
N ASP A 143 9.77 2.10 4.40
CA ASP A 143 9.13 0.81 4.65
C ASP A 143 8.76 0.62 6.11
N ILE A 144 7.66 -0.11 6.34
CA ILE A 144 7.22 -0.51 7.66
C ILE A 144 8.04 -1.70 8.16
N PHE A 145 8.30 -1.70 9.47
CA PHE A 145 8.88 -2.82 10.19
C PHE A 145 7.96 -3.24 11.34
N ASP A 146 8.01 -4.51 11.72
CA ASP A 146 7.18 -5.06 12.79
C ASP A 146 7.70 -4.67 14.19
N VAL A 147 7.60 -3.37 14.48
CA VAL A 147 7.88 -2.76 15.79
C VAL A 147 6.96 -1.56 16.01
N PRO A 148 6.57 -1.25 17.27
CA PRO A 148 5.64 -0.16 17.58
C PRO A 148 6.08 1.21 17.06
N LYS A 149 7.39 1.48 17.10
CA LYS A 149 7.95 2.74 16.63
C LYS A 149 7.68 2.96 15.14
N SER A 150 7.81 1.92 14.32
CA SER A 150 7.69 2.02 12.86
C SER A 150 6.28 2.45 12.44
N TYR A 151 5.23 1.71 12.84
CA TYR A 151 3.88 2.07 12.41
C TYR A 151 3.40 3.40 13.02
N LYS A 152 3.86 3.77 14.23
CA LYS A 152 3.55 5.06 14.84
C LYS A 152 4.22 6.23 14.10
N ASP A 153 5.47 6.09 13.71
CA ASP A 153 6.20 7.11 12.93
C ASP A 153 5.54 7.33 11.56
N ILE A 154 5.16 6.25 10.87
CA ILE A 154 4.42 6.32 9.60
C ILE A 154 3.09 7.03 9.80
N PHE A 155 2.31 6.63 10.81
CA PHE A 155 1.04 7.28 11.12
C PHE A 155 1.20 8.79 11.37
N MET A 156 2.18 9.21 12.17
CA MET A 156 2.42 10.61 12.46
C MET A 156 2.79 11.42 11.22
N GLN A 157 3.63 10.86 10.34
CA GLN A 157 3.98 11.48 9.07
C GLN A 157 2.74 11.62 8.17
N GLN A 158 1.88 10.61 8.11
CA GLN A 158 0.66 10.65 7.29
C GLN A 158 -0.41 11.58 7.86
N ALA A 159 -0.51 11.68 9.17
CA ALA A 159 -1.42 12.62 9.82
C ALA A 159 -1.14 14.09 9.41
N GLU A 160 0.08 14.38 9.02
CA GLU A 160 0.50 15.70 8.53
C GLU A 160 0.36 15.88 7.01
N ASN A 161 0.21 14.77 6.26
CA ASN A 161 0.11 14.76 4.80
C ASN A 161 -1.25 14.22 4.30
N ILE A 162 -2.27 14.29 5.13
CA ILE A 162 -3.59 13.70 4.86
C ILE A 162 -4.27 14.28 3.63
N GLU A 163 -3.98 15.53 3.28
CA GLU A 163 -4.52 16.24 2.11
C GLU A 163 -4.11 15.61 0.78
N GLY A 164 -3.01 14.86 0.76
CA GLY A 164 -2.57 14.11 -0.42
C GLY A 164 -3.43 12.88 -0.74
N ASN A 165 -4.26 12.43 0.20
CA ASN A 165 -5.17 11.30 0.02
C ASN A 165 -6.47 11.76 -0.65
N ALA A 166 -6.85 11.15 -1.76
CA ALA A 166 -8.03 11.55 -2.51
C ALA A 166 -8.64 10.37 -3.27
N PRO A 167 -9.94 10.44 -3.63
CA PRO A 167 -10.58 9.42 -4.45
C PRO A 167 -9.81 9.11 -5.74
N GLY A 168 -9.53 7.84 -5.98
CA GLY A 168 -8.80 7.36 -7.16
C GLY A 168 -7.27 7.47 -7.09
N CYS A 169 -6.71 8.06 -6.02
CA CYS A 169 -5.27 8.00 -5.74
C CYS A 169 -5.05 8.08 -4.24
N TYR A 170 -4.77 6.95 -3.61
CA TYR A 170 -4.71 6.79 -2.16
C TYR A 170 -3.27 6.85 -1.67
N ASN A 171 -3.08 7.52 -0.53
CA ASN A 171 -1.82 7.46 0.20
C ASN A 171 -1.68 6.08 0.87
N ASP A 172 -0.73 5.31 0.42
CA ASP A 172 -0.41 3.99 0.92
C ASP A 172 0.59 4.11 2.07
N MET A 173 0.15 3.72 3.26
CA MET A 173 0.95 3.73 4.49
C MET A 173 1.80 2.47 4.65
N ASP A 174 1.95 1.68 3.59
CA ASP A 174 2.56 0.36 3.55
C ASP A 174 1.67 -0.77 4.08
N MET A 175 2.14 -1.99 3.97
CA MET A 175 1.41 -3.20 4.31
C MET A 175 1.04 -3.29 5.80
N LEU A 176 0.04 -4.10 6.10
CA LEU A 176 -0.35 -4.44 7.45
C LEU A 176 0.59 -5.50 8.03
N ILE A 177 1.19 -5.19 9.19
CA ILE A 177 2.05 -6.11 9.95
C ILE A 177 1.28 -6.93 11.00
N VAL A 178 -0.05 -6.89 10.98
CA VAL A 178 -0.93 -7.54 11.97
C VAL A 178 -0.63 -9.02 12.08
N GLY A 179 -0.31 -9.48 13.29
CA GLY A 179 -0.04 -10.89 13.58
C GLY A 179 1.31 -11.42 13.09
N MET A 180 2.27 -10.56 12.74
CA MET A 180 3.62 -11.01 12.36
C MET A 180 4.42 -11.55 13.55
N HIS A 181 4.31 -10.94 14.74
CA HIS A 181 5.03 -11.34 15.96
C HIS A 181 6.54 -11.53 15.76
N GLY A 182 7.17 -10.58 15.05
CA GLY A 182 8.60 -10.61 14.76
C GLY A 182 9.02 -11.55 13.63
N ASN A 183 8.08 -12.18 12.93
CA ASN A 183 8.38 -13.10 11.83
C ASN A 183 8.34 -12.37 10.47
N GLY A 184 8.89 -13.02 9.44
CA GLY A 184 8.89 -12.48 8.08
C GLY A 184 10.01 -11.47 7.80
N ASN A 185 10.03 -10.93 6.59
CA ASN A 185 11.14 -10.11 6.09
C ASN A 185 11.30 -8.76 6.83
N VAL A 186 10.22 -8.26 7.42
CA VAL A 186 10.21 -7.00 8.18
C VAL A 186 10.11 -7.23 9.69
N GLY A 187 10.22 -8.48 10.14
CA GLY A 187 10.20 -8.85 11.56
C GLY A 187 11.41 -8.27 12.31
N MET A 188 11.15 -7.44 13.33
CA MET A 188 12.17 -6.79 14.15
C MET A 188 11.80 -6.78 15.63
N GLY A 189 11.28 -7.87 16.14
CA GLY A 189 10.89 -8.01 17.55
C GLY A 189 9.39 -8.15 17.77
N GLY A 190 8.58 -7.67 16.86
CA GLY A 190 7.13 -7.81 16.92
C GLY A 190 6.41 -6.72 17.71
N CYS A 191 5.10 -6.66 17.51
CA CYS A 191 4.16 -5.84 18.26
C CYS A 191 3.28 -6.75 19.14
N THR A 192 2.62 -6.16 20.14
CA THR A 192 1.53 -6.84 20.87
C THR A 192 0.24 -6.83 20.06
N ASP A 193 -0.71 -7.69 20.41
CA ASP A 193 -2.00 -7.78 19.72
C ASP A 193 -2.78 -6.45 19.75
N GLU A 194 -2.74 -5.72 20.89
CA GLU A 194 -3.33 -4.38 20.98
C GLU A 194 -2.65 -3.35 20.08
N GLN A 195 -1.34 -3.47 19.89
CA GLN A 195 -0.59 -2.61 18.98
C GLN A 195 -0.92 -2.93 17.51
N TYR A 196 -1.11 -4.19 17.16
CA TYR A 196 -1.60 -4.59 15.83
C TYR A 196 -3.01 -4.06 15.58
N ARG A 197 -3.90 -4.12 16.57
CA ARG A 197 -5.24 -3.56 16.47
C ARG A 197 -5.22 -2.04 16.30
N GLN A 198 -4.34 -1.34 17.03
CA GLN A 198 -4.13 0.10 16.86
C GLN A 198 -3.61 0.43 15.46
N HIS A 199 -2.60 -0.29 14.98
CA HIS A 199 -2.05 -0.16 13.63
C HIS A 199 -3.13 -0.34 12.56
N PHE A 200 -3.94 -1.41 12.65
CA PHE A 200 -5.03 -1.64 11.71
C PHE A 200 -6.07 -0.52 11.70
N ALA A 201 -6.43 -0.02 12.89
CA ALA A 201 -7.38 1.08 13.02
C ALA A 201 -6.84 2.38 12.38
N MET A 202 -5.57 2.70 12.56
CA MET A 202 -4.91 3.85 11.95
C MET A 202 -4.94 3.79 10.41
N TRP A 203 -4.53 2.66 9.83
CA TRP A 203 -4.55 2.43 8.38
C TRP A 203 -5.96 2.51 7.81
N ALA A 204 -6.89 1.80 8.42
CA ALA A 204 -8.28 1.77 7.98
C ALA A 204 -8.93 3.16 8.02
N PHE A 205 -8.71 3.92 9.09
CA PHE A 205 -9.35 5.23 9.26
C PHE A 205 -8.77 6.29 8.33
N LEU A 206 -7.44 6.31 8.15
CA LEU A 206 -6.78 7.26 7.22
C LEU A 206 -6.98 6.91 5.74
N GLY A 207 -7.61 5.77 5.43
CA GLY A 207 -7.94 5.38 4.05
C GLY A 207 -6.78 4.81 3.26
N SER A 208 -5.77 4.27 3.95
CA SER A 208 -4.69 3.51 3.29
C SER A 208 -5.23 2.24 2.65
N PRO A 209 -4.69 1.78 1.53
CA PRO A 209 -4.89 0.42 1.06
C PRO A 209 -4.58 -0.60 2.16
N LEU A 210 -5.45 -1.59 2.33
CA LEU A 210 -5.29 -2.63 3.35
C LEU A 210 -4.65 -3.87 2.72
N ILE A 211 -3.33 -3.95 2.72
CA ILE A 211 -2.54 -5.04 2.14
C ILE A 211 -1.91 -5.86 3.26
N ILE A 212 -2.31 -7.12 3.42
CA ILE A 212 -1.81 -7.99 4.49
C ILE A 212 -0.39 -8.44 4.15
N GLY A 213 0.60 -8.11 4.99
CA GLY A 213 1.99 -8.54 4.85
C GLY A 213 2.34 -9.78 5.66
N SER A 214 1.49 -10.19 6.62
CA SER A 214 1.70 -11.37 7.46
C SER A 214 1.31 -12.68 6.76
N ASP A 215 1.86 -13.81 7.20
CA ASP A 215 1.45 -15.14 6.76
C ASP A 215 0.07 -15.49 7.32
N ILE A 216 -0.97 -15.36 6.50
CA ILE A 216 -2.37 -15.58 6.90
C ILE A 216 -2.65 -17.01 7.40
N ARG A 217 -1.77 -17.97 7.09
CA ARG A 217 -1.90 -19.38 7.56
C ARG A 217 -1.50 -19.53 9.03
N LYS A 218 -0.82 -18.52 9.59
CA LYS A 218 -0.27 -18.52 10.95
C LYS A 218 -0.95 -17.53 11.88
N LEU A 219 -1.98 -16.84 11.40
CA LEU A 219 -2.75 -15.88 12.20
C LEU A 219 -3.52 -16.62 13.30
N ASP A 220 -3.45 -16.09 14.51
CA ASP A 220 -4.31 -16.49 15.61
C ASP A 220 -5.73 -15.89 15.47
N GLU A 221 -6.60 -16.25 16.39
CA GLU A 221 -8.00 -15.80 16.37
C GLU A 221 -8.13 -14.28 16.58
N TYR A 222 -7.32 -13.70 17.47
CA TYR A 222 -7.36 -12.27 17.78
C TYR A 222 -6.93 -11.41 16.57
N ASN A 223 -5.82 -11.75 15.96
CA ASN A 223 -5.30 -11.04 14.79
C ASN A 223 -6.15 -11.27 13.55
N THR A 224 -6.73 -12.46 13.40
CA THR A 224 -7.76 -12.74 12.39
C THR A 224 -8.98 -11.84 12.59
N ALA A 225 -9.51 -11.74 13.80
CA ALA A 225 -10.65 -10.87 14.11
C ALA A 225 -10.32 -9.38 13.87
N THR A 226 -9.08 -8.96 14.14
CA THR A 226 -8.60 -7.60 13.84
C THR A 226 -8.67 -7.32 12.33
N LEU A 227 -8.08 -8.18 11.50
CA LEU A 227 -8.10 -8.03 10.03
C LEU A 227 -9.50 -8.17 9.42
N LEU A 228 -10.43 -8.82 10.10
CA LEU A 228 -11.82 -8.99 9.68
C LEU A 228 -12.79 -8.00 10.34
N ASN A 229 -12.30 -6.95 11.00
CA ASN A 229 -13.14 -5.95 11.68
C ASN A 229 -14.00 -5.20 10.67
N ARG A 230 -15.27 -5.60 10.56
CA ARG A 230 -16.24 -5.05 9.61
C ARG A 230 -16.48 -3.56 9.78
N GLY A 231 -16.43 -3.05 11.00
CA GLY A 231 -16.62 -1.63 11.30
C GLY A 231 -15.50 -0.79 10.67
N LEU A 232 -14.25 -1.13 10.95
CA LEU A 232 -13.09 -0.43 10.39
C LEU A 232 -13.00 -0.61 8.86
N ILE A 233 -13.25 -1.81 8.33
CA ILE A 233 -13.27 -2.06 6.90
C ILE A 233 -14.38 -1.22 6.23
N SER A 234 -15.56 -1.10 6.82
CA SER A 234 -16.65 -0.30 6.25
C SER A 234 -16.32 1.20 6.21
N VAL A 235 -15.56 1.71 7.16
CA VAL A 235 -15.04 3.10 7.14
C VAL A 235 -13.99 3.25 6.03
N ASN A 236 -13.05 2.31 5.91
CA ASN A 236 -12.02 2.33 4.90
C ASN A 236 -12.60 2.28 3.47
N GLN A 237 -13.59 1.41 3.25
CA GLN A 237 -14.20 1.11 1.95
C GLN A 237 -15.51 1.87 1.69
N ASP A 238 -15.79 2.94 2.45
CA ASP A 238 -17.04 3.70 2.28
C ASP A 238 -17.13 4.34 0.89
N MET A 239 -18.31 4.22 0.27
CA MET A 239 -18.56 4.65 -1.11
C MET A 239 -18.46 6.16 -1.34
N ALA A 240 -18.59 7.00 -0.30
CA ALA A 240 -18.33 8.43 -0.41
C ALA A 240 -16.84 8.72 -0.69
N ASN A 241 -15.97 7.79 -0.29
CA ASN A 241 -14.55 7.82 -0.55
C ASN A 241 -13.87 9.14 -0.15
N CYS A 242 -14.39 9.78 0.90
CA CYS A 242 -13.83 11.02 1.40
C CYS A 242 -12.55 10.76 2.19
N PRO A 243 -11.52 11.59 2.06
CA PRO A 243 -10.35 11.53 2.92
C PRO A 243 -10.74 11.87 4.37
N ALA A 244 -9.97 11.36 5.33
CA ALA A 244 -10.07 11.79 6.70
C ALA A 244 -9.58 13.25 6.83
N PHE A 245 -10.03 13.97 7.84
CA PHE A 245 -9.56 15.31 8.17
C PHE A 245 -9.18 15.40 9.65
N LEU A 246 -8.16 16.19 9.94
CA LEU A 246 -7.65 16.36 11.28
C LEU A 246 -8.56 17.33 12.08
N ILE A 247 -9.03 16.90 13.26
CA ILE A 247 -9.84 17.72 14.18
C ILE A 247 -8.97 18.27 15.30
N TYR A 248 -8.08 17.44 15.85
CA TYR A 248 -7.21 17.79 16.96
C TYR A 248 -5.87 17.09 16.86
N LYS A 249 -4.81 17.80 17.27
CA LYS A 249 -3.45 17.26 17.30
C LYS A 249 -2.68 17.78 18.50
N GLU A 250 -2.15 16.87 19.29
CA GLU A 250 -1.02 17.06 20.18
C GLU A 250 0.14 16.23 19.65
N ALA A 251 1.06 16.89 18.94
CA ALA A 251 2.08 16.22 18.11
C ALA A 251 2.84 15.13 18.89
N GLY A 252 2.93 13.94 18.27
CA GLY A 252 3.59 12.77 18.87
C GLY A 252 2.80 12.08 19.99
N ARG A 253 1.62 12.57 20.36
CA ARG A 253 0.87 12.07 21.53
C ARG A 253 -0.58 11.73 21.23
N LYS A 254 -1.38 12.67 20.74
CA LYS A 254 -2.84 12.53 20.62
C LYS A 254 -3.33 13.12 19.31
N TYR A 255 -4.21 12.39 18.64
CA TYR A 255 -4.80 12.81 17.36
C TYR A 255 -6.29 12.49 17.37
N ALA A 256 -7.11 13.42 16.87
CA ALA A 256 -8.50 13.14 16.55
C ALA A 256 -8.78 13.48 15.08
N PHE A 257 -9.48 12.58 14.42
CA PHE A 257 -9.86 12.72 13.03
C PHE A 257 -11.35 12.54 12.86
N GLY A 258 -11.89 13.22 11.83
CA GLY A 258 -13.19 12.96 11.25
C GLY A 258 -13.07 12.40 9.85
N ARG A 259 -14.09 11.65 9.41
CA ARG A 259 -14.22 11.19 8.03
C ARG A 259 -15.70 11.18 7.66
N LEU A 260 -16.04 11.90 6.60
CA LEU A 260 -17.40 11.88 6.06
C LEU A 260 -17.64 10.55 5.36
N LEU A 261 -18.81 9.97 5.61
CA LEU A 261 -19.24 8.70 5.06
C LEU A 261 -20.52 8.88 4.26
N SER A 262 -20.80 7.91 3.38
CA SER A 262 -22.06 7.84 2.64
C SER A 262 -23.27 7.83 3.58
N GLY A 263 -24.40 8.37 3.11
CA GLY A 263 -25.65 8.44 3.88
C GLY A 263 -25.62 9.45 5.03
N ASN A 264 -24.94 10.58 4.85
CA ASN A 264 -24.83 11.67 5.83
C ASN A 264 -24.35 11.20 7.22
N ARG A 265 -23.38 10.29 7.21
CA ARG A 265 -22.73 9.78 8.43
C ARG A 265 -21.33 10.38 8.57
N ILE A 266 -20.85 10.42 9.79
CA ILE A 266 -19.48 10.75 10.11
C ILE A 266 -18.87 9.66 10.99
N ALA A 267 -17.63 9.30 10.71
CA ALA A 267 -16.79 8.52 11.60
C ALA A 267 -15.83 9.45 12.35
N LEU A 268 -15.62 9.18 13.63
CA LEU A 268 -14.65 9.88 14.47
C LEU A 268 -13.66 8.86 15.00
N ALA A 269 -12.38 9.22 15.00
CA ALA A 269 -11.33 8.40 15.60
C ALA A 269 -10.45 9.23 16.53
N PHE A 270 -10.11 8.63 17.67
CA PHE A 270 -9.23 9.19 18.68
C PHE A 270 -8.05 8.24 18.89
N PHE A 271 -6.86 8.69 18.56
CA PHE A 271 -5.64 7.90 18.70
C PHE A 271 -4.75 8.49 19.79
N ASN A 272 -4.57 7.74 20.87
CA ASN A 272 -3.57 8.04 21.90
C ASN A 272 -2.30 7.22 21.59
N ILE A 273 -1.24 7.90 21.20
CA ILE A 273 0.06 7.29 20.86
C ILE A 273 0.95 7.23 22.10
N ASP A 274 0.75 8.16 23.04
CA ASP A 274 1.43 8.16 24.33
C ASP A 274 0.80 7.09 25.22
N THR A 275 1.63 6.18 25.72
CA THR A 275 1.20 5.10 26.62
C THR A 275 1.22 5.50 28.09
N LYS A 276 1.67 6.71 28.41
CA LYS A 276 1.87 7.17 29.80
C LYS A 276 0.71 7.99 30.35
N GLU A 277 -0.15 8.51 29.50
CA GLU A 277 -1.26 9.35 29.89
C GLU A 277 -2.58 8.88 29.30
N GLU A 278 -3.62 8.89 30.10
CA GLU A 278 -5.00 8.73 29.62
C GLU A 278 -5.47 10.00 28.92
N TRP A 279 -6.31 9.85 27.91
CA TRP A 279 -6.92 10.97 27.22
C TRP A 279 -8.39 11.08 27.60
N ALA A 280 -8.69 12.09 28.39
CA ALA A 280 -10.07 12.52 28.65
C ALA A 280 -10.22 13.97 28.17
N GLN A 281 -10.90 14.16 27.05
CA GLN A 281 -11.18 15.47 26.46
C GLN A 281 -12.59 15.49 25.90
N THR A 282 -13.36 16.50 26.26
CA THR A 282 -14.63 16.78 25.59
C THR A 282 -14.37 17.60 24.34
N MET A 283 -14.88 17.13 23.17
CA MET A 283 -14.86 17.86 21.92
C MET A 283 -16.29 18.17 21.50
N SER A 284 -16.54 19.41 21.09
CA SER A 284 -17.77 19.79 20.41
C SER A 284 -17.48 19.87 18.92
N ILE A 285 -18.25 19.15 18.11
CA ILE A 285 -18.16 19.17 16.65
C ILE A 285 -19.47 19.77 16.15
N ALA A 286 -19.39 20.93 15.49
CA ALA A 286 -20.52 21.52 14.81
C ALA A 286 -20.59 20.95 13.38
N PHE A 287 -21.77 20.60 12.93
CA PHE A 287 -22.08 20.23 11.57
C PHE A 287 -22.93 21.35 10.98
N ASP A 288 -22.39 22.10 10.03
CA ASP A 288 -23.11 23.13 9.29
C ASP A 288 -23.81 22.52 8.07
#